data_dbf0093e809cb2cd9ebfb7253e6cdefc
#
_entry.id   dbf0093e809cb2cd9ebfb7253e6cdefc
#
_cell.length_a   1.000
_cell.length_b   1.000
_cell.length_c   1.000
_cell.angle_alpha   90.00
_cell.angle_beta   90.00
_cell.angle_gamma   90.00
#
_symmetry.space_group_name_H-M   'P 1'
#
loop_
_entity.id
_entity.type
_entity.pdbx_description
1 polymer ?
#
loop_
_entity_poly.entity_id
_entity_poly.type
_entity_poly.pdbx_seq_one_letter_code
_entity_poly.pdbx_strand_id
1 'polypeptide(L)'
;DYGLDRVTSTAYDLFLQYSGTFPSGYRATQLANPNLKWESAEQFNIGTDFTLFKGSLYGSVDGFVKDVDDMLINPAYLGALGEGGASWANGPSLRNWGMEFALGYRKNLACGLGLDVTANLDFFRNKVTYLPETSTGSYAHTTTENLVESGRPYGSIVGYVVEGIFQNQAEVDASGQPNARVGGLKYADLDGKNGITADDQTWIYNPVPAFSYGLNIALNYKGFDLSMFWQGVYDKDVYNNQKFQTDFWSITDAGSNKGNRLLGAWNTNNTGSTIPALTTNNTADEGRSSTYFVENGSYLKLRNLQLGYNLPASFLSKFKMSSARVYLSGQNLLTIKSKSLTCSDPENPDWNYPLATSISFGLQLGF
;
A
#
# COMPACT_ATOMS: atom_id res chain seq x y z
N ASP A 1 22.23 6.66 23.87
CA ASP A 1 22.72 7.80 23.10
C ASP A 1 21.65 8.85 23.06
N TYR A 2 21.89 9.99 23.72
CA TYR A 2 20.89 10.98 24.05
C TYR A 2 20.78 12.10 23.01
N GLY A 3 20.99 11.78 21.72
CA GLY A 3 20.76 12.75 20.65
C GLY A 3 21.59 14.05 20.78
N LEU A 4 22.82 13.94 21.23
CA LEU A 4 23.76 15.06 21.19
C LEU A 4 24.43 15.07 19.83
N ASP A 5 24.10 16.03 19.02
CA ASP A 5 24.73 16.26 17.72
C ASP A 5 25.88 17.26 17.83
N ARG A 6 26.97 16.93 17.17
CA ARG A 6 28.08 17.88 17.06
C ARG A 6 27.74 18.91 15.99
N VAL A 7 27.45 20.14 16.42
CA VAL A 7 27.26 21.24 15.50
C VAL A 7 28.60 21.66 14.93
N THR A 8 28.92 21.22 13.73
CA THR A 8 29.94 21.86 12.90
C THR A 8 29.22 22.96 12.12
N SER A 9 29.39 24.20 12.54
CA SER A 9 28.66 25.30 11.99
C SER A 9 29.15 25.66 10.59
N THR A 10 28.34 25.39 9.59
CA THR A 10 28.36 26.14 8.32
C THR A 10 27.16 27.03 8.13
N ALA A 11 26.16 26.98 9.00
CA ALA A 11 24.88 27.67 8.82
C ALA A 11 24.75 29.02 9.57
N TYR A 12 25.71 29.36 10.41
CA TYR A 12 25.64 30.63 11.18
C TYR A 12 26.72 31.64 10.82
N ASP A 13 27.33 31.50 9.64
CA ASP A 13 28.44 32.33 9.18
C ASP A 13 28.03 33.71 8.69
N LEU A 14 26.80 34.12 8.89
CA LEU A 14 26.34 35.44 8.45
C LEU A 14 26.77 36.57 9.38
N PHE A 15 27.29 36.29 10.57
CA PHE A 15 27.63 37.30 11.56
C PHE A 15 29.06 37.25 12.11
N LEU A 16 29.85 36.25 11.75
CA LEU A 16 31.23 36.09 12.24
C LEU A 16 32.21 35.86 11.10
N GLN A 17 32.40 36.86 10.26
CA GLN A 17 33.59 36.90 9.40
C GLN A 17 34.82 37.16 10.28
N TYR A 18 35.32 36.15 10.95
CA TYR A 18 36.65 36.16 11.52
C TYR A 18 37.33 34.86 11.21
N SER A 19 38.48 34.98 10.56
CA SER A 19 39.37 33.91 10.14
C SER A 19 39.70 32.94 11.26
N GLY A 20 39.33 31.70 11.10
CA GLY A 20 39.75 30.63 11.99
C GLY A 20 38.68 29.57 12.13
N THR A 21 39.12 28.37 12.35
CA THR A 21 38.28 27.22 12.68
C THR A 21 37.31 27.56 13.79
N PHE A 22 35.99 27.51 13.47
CA PHE A 22 34.96 27.64 14.48
C PHE A 22 35.07 26.55 15.52
N PRO A 23 35.00 26.84 16.80
CA PRO A 23 34.97 25.83 17.82
C PRO A 23 33.75 24.93 17.61
N SER A 24 33.93 23.64 17.54
CA SER A 24 32.83 22.68 17.51
C SER A 24 32.07 22.74 18.84
N GLY A 25 30.75 22.95 18.75
CA GLY A 25 29.84 22.92 19.89
C GLY A 25 28.96 21.68 19.87
N TYR A 26 28.22 21.50 20.94
CA TYR A 26 27.18 20.47 21.06
C TYR A 26 25.84 21.15 21.34
N ARG A 27 24.79 20.62 20.73
CA ARG A 27 23.41 21.01 21.06
C ARG A 27 22.60 19.73 21.30
N ALA A 28 21.59 19.83 22.14
CA ALA A 28 20.63 18.76 22.26
C ALA A 28 19.77 18.73 20.98
N THR A 29 19.74 17.59 20.29
CA THR A 29 18.87 17.34 19.13
C THR A 29 17.62 16.59 19.51
N GLN A 30 17.61 16.01 20.70
CA GLN A 30 16.50 15.22 21.23
C GLN A 30 16.50 15.29 22.77
N LEU A 31 15.32 15.47 23.36
CA LEU A 31 15.16 15.37 24.81
C LEU A 31 15.24 13.92 25.26
N ALA A 32 15.92 13.68 26.39
CA ALA A 32 15.97 12.37 27.00
C ALA A 32 14.63 11.99 27.65
N ASN A 33 14.26 10.74 27.53
CA ASN A 33 13.14 10.16 28.27
C ASN A 33 13.63 9.01 29.18
N PRO A 34 13.80 9.23 30.48
CA PRO A 34 14.28 8.21 31.40
C PRO A 34 13.28 7.05 31.60
N ASN A 35 12.04 7.24 31.22
CA ASN A 35 10.97 6.21 31.33
C ASN A 35 10.79 5.41 30.03
N LEU A 36 11.65 5.62 29.04
CA LEU A 36 11.55 4.91 27.77
C LEU A 36 11.75 3.41 27.96
N LYS A 37 10.83 2.63 27.45
CA LYS A 37 10.85 1.17 27.46
C LYS A 37 11.00 0.63 26.05
N TRP A 38 11.40 -0.64 25.95
CA TRP A 38 11.32 -1.38 24.70
C TRP A 38 9.88 -1.67 24.31
N GLU A 39 9.60 -1.66 23.03
CA GLU A 39 8.37 -2.23 22.50
C GLU A 39 8.30 -3.72 22.87
N SER A 40 7.13 -4.19 23.26
CA SER A 40 6.89 -5.60 23.52
C SER A 40 5.90 -6.19 22.53
N ALA A 41 6.13 -7.43 22.12
CA ALA A 41 5.22 -8.16 21.25
C ALA A 41 4.92 -9.52 21.87
N GLU A 42 3.63 -9.78 22.07
CA GLU A 42 3.12 -11.06 22.50
C GLU A 42 2.34 -11.70 21.35
N GLN A 43 2.63 -12.97 21.05
CA GLN A 43 1.95 -13.67 19.96
C GLN A 43 1.47 -15.04 20.43
N PHE A 44 0.23 -15.33 20.15
CA PHE A 44 -0.36 -16.65 20.28
C PHE A 44 -0.73 -17.20 18.91
N ASN A 45 -0.29 -18.43 18.63
CA ASN A 45 -0.61 -19.16 17.42
C ASN A 45 -1.23 -20.50 17.75
N ILE A 46 -2.22 -20.91 16.98
CA ILE A 46 -2.78 -22.25 16.98
C ILE A 46 -2.97 -22.71 15.54
N GLY A 47 -2.48 -23.89 15.24
CA GLY A 47 -2.56 -24.43 13.88
C GLY A 47 -2.67 -25.93 13.84
N THR A 48 -3.03 -26.43 12.68
CA THR A 48 -3.07 -27.85 12.38
C THR A 48 -2.63 -28.11 10.96
N ASP A 49 -1.76 -29.11 10.81
CA ASP A 49 -1.36 -29.66 9.53
C ASP A 49 -2.08 -30.98 9.31
N PHE A 50 -2.49 -31.25 8.10
CA PHE A 50 -3.11 -32.51 7.73
C PHE A 50 -2.60 -33.07 6.43
N THR A 51 -2.58 -34.41 6.35
CA THR A 51 -2.21 -35.13 5.14
C THR A 51 -3.17 -36.30 4.98
N LEU A 52 -3.89 -36.33 3.88
CA LEU A 52 -4.95 -37.29 3.58
C LEU A 52 -4.68 -38.04 2.28
N PHE A 53 -5.38 -39.16 2.07
CA PHE A 53 -5.35 -39.94 0.83
C PHE A 53 -3.92 -40.34 0.41
N LYS A 54 -3.12 -40.85 1.35
CA LYS A 54 -1.73 -41.29 1.14
C LYS A 54 -0.81 -40.12 0.63
N GLY A 55 -1.06 -38.92 1.10
CA GLY A 55 -0.24 -37.75 0.73
C GLY A 55 -0.72 -36.98 -0.51
N SER A 56 -1.86 -37.40 -1.11
CA SER A 56 -2.39 -36.69 -2.27
C SER A 56 -3.05 -35.37 -1.92
N LEU A 57 -3.66 -35.25 -0.74
CA LEU A 57 -4.24 -34.01 -0.24
C LEU A 57 -3.52 -33.64 1.06
N TYR A 58 -3.04 -32.42 1.15
CA TYR A 58 -2.34 -31.90 2.31
C TYR A 58 -2.67 -30.42 2.52
N GLY A 59 -2.50 -29.94 3.72
CA GLY A 59 -2.75 -28.53 4.00
C GLY A 59 -2.51 -28.18 5.44
N SER A 60 -2.66 -26.89 5.73
CA SER A 60 -2.63 -26.32 7.07
C SER A 60 -3.74 -25.32 7.26
N VAL A 61 -4.13 -25.14 8.51
CA VAL A 61 -4.99 -24.06 8.96
C VAL A 61 -4.37 -23.51 10.23
N ASP A 62 -4.03 -22.22 10.20
CA ASP A 62 -3.36 -21.53 11.29
C ASP A 62 -4.17 -20.30 11.66
N GLY A 63 -4.27 -20.03 12.97
CA GLY A 63 -4.86 -18.82 13.50
C GLY A 63 -3.88 -18.15 14.43
N PHE A 64 -3.80 -16.83 14.39
CA PHE A 64 -2.88 -16.07 15.22
C PHE A 64 -3.52 -14.81 15.79
N VAL A 65 -3.01 -14.41 16.94
CA VAL A 65 -3.22 -13.08 17.54
C VAL A 65 -1.87 -12.57 18.00
N LYS A 66 -1.55 -11.35 17.62
CA LYS A 66 -0.32 -10.68 18.02
C LYS A 66 -0.64 -9.28 18.55
N ASP A 67 -0.30 -9.04 19.79
CA ASP A 67 -0.35 -7.73 20.44
C ASP A 67 1.03 -7.11 20.45
N VAL A 68 1.11 -5.84 20.10
CA VAL A 68 2.31 -5.02 20.20
C VAL A 68 1.99 -3.85 21.09
N ASP A 69 2.66 -3.77 22.22
CA ASP A 69 2.45 -2.76 23.25
C ASP A 69 3.67 -1.84 23.38
N ASP A 70 3.43 -0.67 23.97
CA ASP A 70 4.47 0.33 24.21
C ASP A 70 5.22 0.76 22.94
N MET A 71 4.55 0.82 21.77
CA MET A 71 5.16 1.22 20.51
C MET A 71 5.82 2.59 20.65
N LEU A 72 7.02 2.73 20.08
CA LEU A 72 7.76 3.96 20.15
C LEU A 72 7.21 5.01 19.19
N ILE A 73 6.94 6.19 19.72
CA ILE A 73 6.47 7.34 18.97
C ILE A 73 7.34 8.55 19.25
N ASN A 74 7.39 9.44 18.27
CA ASN A 74 7.99 10.75 18.40
C ASN A 74 6.84 11.78 18.42
N PRO A 75 6.31 12.16 19.61
CA PRO A 75 5.15 13.05 19.73
C PRO A 75 5.47 14.45 19.22
N ALA A 76 4.44 15.21 18.88
CA ALA A 76 4.60 16.59 18.46
C ALA A 76 5.33 17.39 19.56
N TYR A 77 6.35 18.13 19.15
CA TYR A 77 7.17 18.93 20.03
C TYR A 77 6.67 20.39 20.08
N LEU A 78 6.40 20.87 21.28
CA LEU A 78 6.07 22.26 21.49
C LEU A 78 7.35 23.11 21.49
N GLY A 79 7.52 23.96 20.47
CA GLY A 79 8.69 24.84 20.36
C GLY A 79 8.95 25.72 21.59
N ALA A 80 7.93 25.96 22.43
CA ALA A 80 8.07 26.67 23.70
C ALA A 80 8.95 25.97 24.74
N LEU A 81 9.20 24.64 24.58
CA LEU A 81 10.08 23.87 25.45
C LEU A 81 11.59 24.10 25.17
N GLY A 82 11.92 24.89 24.15
CA GLY A 82 13.29 25.22 23.81
C GLY A 82 13.96 24.27 22.82
N GLU A 83 15.28 24.32 22.76
CA GLU A 83 16.07 23.43 21.88
C GLU A 83 16.09 21.99 22.39
N GLY A 84 16.20 21.01 21.47
CA GLY A 84 16.36 19.61 21.79
C GLY A 84 15.39 18.69 21.09
N GLY A 85 14.35 19.23 20.46
CA GLY A 85 13.37 18.42 19.70
C GLY A 85 12.52 17.48 20.58
N ALA A 86 11.68 16.70 19.93
CA ALA A 86 10.79 15.77 20.63
C ALA A 86 11.57 14.60 21.24
N SER A 87 11.12 14.16 22.41
CA SER A 87 11.61 12.94 23.05
C SER A 87 10.81 11.73 22.55
N TRP A 88 11.48 10.63 22.33
CA TRP A 88 10.80 9.34 22.11
C TRP A 88 9.99 8.95 23.35
N ALA A 89 8.78 8.47 23.10
CA ALA A 89 7.88 8.03 24.16
C ALA A 89 7.23 6.70 23.76
N ASN A 90 6.92 5.87 24.76
CA ASN A 90 6.06 4.73 24.55
C ASN A 90 4.63 5.21 24.44
N GLY A 91 3.88 4.65 23.52
CA GLY A 91 2.56 5.17 23.21
C GLY A 91 1.58 4.09 22.79
N PRO A 92 1.27 3.98 21.48
CA PRO A 92 0.21 3.13 21.00
C PRO A 92 0.40 1.65 21.28
N SER A 93 -0.73 0.95 21.36
CA SER A 93 -0.76 -0.51 21.26
C SER A 93 -1.56 -0.92 20.02
N LEU A 94 -1.12 -2.00 19.38
CA LEU A 94 -1.71 -2.52 18.16
C LEU A 94 -1.97 -4.02 18.29
N ARG A 95 -3.17 -4.45 17.96
CA ARG A 95 -3.52 -5.87 17.82
C ARG A 95 -3.61 -6.27 16.35
N ASN A 96 -2.94 -7.35 16.03
CA ASN A 96 -3.05 -8.04 14.75
C ASN A 96 -3.63 -9.42 14.98
N TRP A 97 -4.56 -9.85 14.12
CA TRP A 97 -5.10 -11.20 14.17
C TRP A 97 -5.49 -11.68 12.79
N GLY A 98 -5.49 -12.97 12.61
CA GLY A 98 -5.82 -13.54 11.32
C GLY A 98 -5.88 -15.03 11.29
N MET A 99 -6.18 -15.52 10.11
CA MET A 99 -6.17 -16.94 9.78
C MET A 99 -5.46 -17.16 8.44
N GLU A 100 -4.68 -18.22 8.37
CA GLU A 100 -3.96 -18.65 7.18
C GLU A 100 -4.42 -20.06 6.81
N PHE A 101 -4.68 -20.26 5.54
CA PHE A 101 -5.12 -21.54 4.99
C PHE A 101 -4.19 -21.92 3.84
N ALA A 102 -3.70 -23.14 3.87
CA ALA A 102 -3.01 -23.74 2.75
C ALA A 102 -3.66 -25.09 2.39
N LEU A 103 -3.89 -25.32 1.12
CA LEU A 103 -4.45 -26.57 0.60
C LEU A 103 -3.69 -27.00 -0.64
N GLY A 104 -3.07 -28.16 -0.57
CA GLY A 104 -2.31 -28.76 -1.67
C GLY A 104 -2.90 -30.09 -2.13
N TYR A 105 -2.88 -30.28 -3.44
CA TYR A 105 -3.24 -31.55 -4.07
C TYR A 105 -2.15 -32.01 -5.01
N ARG A 106 -1.60 -33.20 -4.75
CA ARG A 106 -0.54 -33.81 -5.53
C ARG A 106 -0.96 -35.18 -6.02
N LYS A 107 -0.78 -35.45 -7.32
CA LYS A 107 -1.09 -36.74 -7.91
C LYS A 107 -0.29 -36.99 -9.18
N ASN A 108 0.16 -38.23 -9.33
CA ASN A 108 0.61 -38.77 -10.62
C ASN A 108 -0.55 -39.46 -11.28
N LEU A 109 -0.98 -39.01 -12.45
CA LEU A 109 -2.06 -39.54 -13.22
C LEU A 109 -1.56 -40.75 -14.04
N ALA A 110 -2.49 -41.66 -14.40
CA ALA A 110 -2.16 -42.87 -15.15
C ALA A 110 -1.53 -42.61 -16.54
N CYS A 111 -1.77 -41.43 -17.12
CA CYS A 111 -1.15 -40.98 -18.36
C CYS A 111 0.32 -40.52 -18.20
N GLY A 112 0.86 -40.55 -16.99
CA GLY A 112 2.22 -40.08 -16.68
C GLY A 112 2.34 -38.57 -16.41
N LEU A 113 1.22 -37.85 -16.29
CA LEU A 113 1.21 -36.45 -15.87
C LEU A 113 1.31 -36.35 -14.34
N GLY A 114 2.36 -35.73 -13.85
CA GLY A 114 2.48 -35.27 -12.47
C GLY A 114 1.82 -33.90 -12.30
N LEU A 115 0.93 -33.80 -11.33
CA LEU A 115 0.23 -32.58 -10.96
C LEU A 115 0.53 -32.26 -9.49
N ASP A 116 0.88 -31.00 -9.21
CA ASP A 116 0.96 -30.46 -7.85
C ASP A 116 0.35 -29.06 -7.88
N VAL A 117 -0.74 -28.88 -7.15
CA VAL A 117 -1.44 -27.59 -7.04
C VAL A 117 -1.55 -27.22 -5.57
N THR A 118 -1.10 -26.04 -5.20
CA THR A 118 -1.23 -25.52 -3.84
C THR A 118 -1.86 -24.14 -3.88
N ALA A 119 -2.97 -23.99 -3.17
CA ALA A 119 -3.64 -22.73 -2.94
C ALA A 119 -3.40 -22.28 -1.49
N ASN A 120 -3.19 -20.99 -1.29
CA ASN A 120 -3.17 -20.37 0.03
C ASN A 120 -4.13 -19.18 0.07
N LEU A 121 -4.73 -18.98 1.23
CA LEU A 121 -5.61 -17.87 1.53
C LEU A 121 -5.21 -17.31 2.88
N ASP A 122 -5.02 -16.00 2.92
CA ASP A 122 -4.61 -15.25 4.09
C ASP A 122 -5.67 -14.21 4.43
N PHE A 123 -6.11 -14.23 5.66
CA PHE A 123 -7.07 -13.31 6.22
C PHE A 123 -6.43 -12.61 7.41
N PHE A 124 -6.18 -11.33 7.25
CA PHE A 124 -5.47 -10.51 8.24
C PHE A 124 -6.31 -9.29 8.62
N ARG A 125 -6.27 -8.94 9.89
CA ARG A 125 -6.85 -7.71 10.43
C ARG A 125 -5.92 -7.09 11.45
N ASN A 126 -5.96 -5.76 11.55
CA ASN A 126 -5.32 -5.05 12.62
C ASN A 126 -6.24 -3.96 13.19
N LYS A 127 -5.96 -3.55 14.41
CA LYS A 127 -6.55 -2.35 15.02
C LYS A 127 -5.63 -1.76 16.07
N VAL A 128 -5.65 -0.46 16.19
CA VAL A 128 -5.07 0.26 17.33
C VAL A 128 -5.95 -0.04 18.56
N THR A 129 -5.37 -0.60 19.62
CA THR A 129 -6.08 -0.97 20.84
C THR A 129 -6.00 0.11 21.90
N TYR A 130 -4.91 0.86 21.88
CA TYR A 130 -4.66 1.97 22.79
C TYR A 130 -3.92 3.09 22.09
N LEU A 131 -4.25 4.32 22.43
CA LEU A 131 -3.57 5.54 21.99
C LEU A 131 -3.50 6.50 23.16
N PRO A 132 -2.30 6.97 23.56
CA PRO A 132 -2.17 7.97 24.64
C PRO A 132 -2.88 9.28 24.29
N GLU A 133 -3.49 9.95 25.27
CA GLU A 133 -4.15 11.25 25.05
C GLU A 133 -3.20 12.31 24.46
N THR A 134 -1.94 12.26 24.83
CA THR A 134 -0.89 13.15 24.27
C THR A 134 -0.60 12.93 22.80
N SER A 135 -1.10 11.82 22.23
CA SER A 135 -0.91 11.45 20.85
C SER A 135 -2.11 11.74 19.95
N THR A 136 -3.26 12.10 20.57
CA THR A 136 -4.47 12.44 19.83
C THR A 136 -4.25 13.74 19.05
N GLY A 137 -4.39 13.67 17.73
CA GLY A 137 -4.17 14.81 16.82
C GLY A 137 -2.74 15.02 16.32
N SER A 138 -1.75 14.25 16.80
CA SER A 138 -0.34 14.43 16.44
C SER A 138 0.14 13.58 15.27
N TYR A 139 -0.68 12.69 14.75
CA TYR A 139 -0.34 11.79 13.63
C TYR A 139 -1.04 12.17 12.31
N ALA A 140 -1.50 13.43 12.20
CA ALA A 140 -1.91 13.95 10.92
C ALA A 140 -0.68 14.06 10.00
N HIS A 141 -0.56 13.16 9.06
CA HIS A 141 0.42 13.31 7.98
C HIS A 141 -0.03 14.47 7.09
N THR A 142 0.87 15.40 6.80
CA THR A 142 0.60 16.73 6.22
C THR A 142 -0.01 16.74 4.81
N THR A 143 -0.23 15.62 4.17
CA THR A 143 -0.81 15.54 2.81
C THR A 143 -2.04 14.64 2.68
N THR A 144 -2.22 13.71 3.59
CA THR A 144 -3.40 12.88 3.74
C THR A 144 -3.64 12.76 5.23
N GLU A 145 -4.81 13.13 5.69
CA GLU A 145 -5.16 13.13 7.11
C GLU A 145 -5.28 11.69 7.63
N ASN A 146 -4.13 11.01 7.73
CA ASN A 146 -4.02 9.72 8.38
C ASN A 146 -4.18 9.95 9.88
N LEU A 147 -5.41 9.91 10.36
CA LEU A 147 -5.67 9.90 11.78
C LEU A 147 -5.46 8.48 12.31
N VAL A 148 -4.77 8.38 13.44
CA VAL A 148 -4.69 7.13 14.19
C VAL A 148 -5.73 7.19 15.31
N GLU A 149 -6.69 6.29 15.31
CA GLU A 149 -7.74 6.23 16.31
C GLU A 149 -7.85 4.82 16.89
N SER A 150 -8.10 4.76 18.21
CA SER A 150 -8.34 3.48 18.87
C SER A 150 -9.59 2.79 18.31
N GLY A 151 -9.46 1.50 18.02
CA GLY A 151 -10.51 0.71 17.36
C GLY A 151 -10.43 0.64 15.84
N ARG A 152 -9.60 1.45 15.19
CA ARG A 152 -9.42 1.50 13.75
C ARG A 152 -8.14 0.79 13.28
N PRO A 153 -8.09 0.31 12.04
CA PRO A 153 -6.87 -0.16 11.42
C PRO A 153 -5.82 0.96 11.34
N TYR A 154 -4.56 0.62 11.61
CA TYR A 154 -3.46 1.55 11.42
C TYR A 154 -3.32 1.93 9.95
N GLY A 155 -3.17 3.22 9.67
CA GLY A 155 -3.07 3.76 8.30
C GLY A 155 -4.43 4.01 7.61
N SER A 156 -5.55 3.93 8.35
CA SER A 156 -6.85 4.41 7.86
C SER A 156 -6.82 5.90 7.59
N ILE A 157 -7.61 6.36 6.61
CA ILE A 157 -7.70 7.78 6.22
C ILE A 157 -9.09 8.31 6.49
N VAL A 158 -9.14 9.50 7.07
CA VAL A 158 -10.36 10.30 7.23
C VAL A 158 -10.48 11.29 6.07
N GLY A 159 -11.67 11.52 5.60
CA GLY A 159 -11.92 12.48 4.52
C GLY A 159 -13.38 12.60 4.15
N TYR A 160 -13.64 13.30 3.07
CA TYR A 160 -14.97 13.62 2.59
C TYR A 160 -15.51 12.56 1.64
N VAL A 161 -16.81 12.30 1.71
CA VAL A 161 -17.50 11.44 0.75
C VAL A 161 -17.91 12.27 -0.45
N VAL A 162 -17.49 11.87 -1.64
CA VAL A 162 -17.91 12.50 -2.90
C VAL A 162 -19.21 11.87 -3.38
N GLU A 163 -20.28 12.66 -3.50
CA GLU A 163 -21.56 12.23 -4.04
C GLU A 163 -21.61 12.32 -5.57
N GLY A 164 -20.81 13.19 -6.17
CA GLY A 164 -20.82 13.42 -7.60
C GLY A 164 -20.13 14.71 -8.00
N ILE A 165 -20.62 15.28 -9.09
CA ILE A 165 -20.13 16.53 -9.67
C ILE A 165 -21.31 17.50 -9.79
N PHE A 166 -21.11 18.76 -9.38
CA PHE A 166 -22.12 19.81 -9.53
C PHE A 166 -22.50 20.01 -11.00
N GLN A 167 -23.79 19.88 -11.31
CA GLN A 167 -24.29 19.94 -12.68
C GLN A 167 -24.66 21.36 -13.12
N ASN A 168 -25.07 22.20 -12.19
CA ASN A 168 -25.53 23.56 -12.47
C ASN A 168 -25.31 24.50 -11.28
N GLN A 169 -25.49 25.80 -11.53
CA GLN A 169 -25.27 26.82 -10.51
C GLN A 169 -26.27 26.74 -9.34
N ALA A 170 -27.50 26.29 -9.60
CA ALA A 170 -28.49 26.15 -8.53
C ALA A 170 -28.10 25.08 -7.50
N GLU A 171 -27.48 23.99 -7.95
CA GLU A 171 -26.91 23.00 -7.03
C GLU A 171 -25.75 23.56 -6.20
N VAL A 172 -24.87 24.34 -6.81
CA VAL A 172 -23.76 25.01 -6.13
C VAL A 172 -24.31 25.95 -5.05
N ASP A 173 -25.25 26.82 -5.42
CA ASP A 173 -25.82 27.82 -4.50
C ASP A 173 -26.59 27.19 -3.32
N ALA A 174 -27.18 26.02 -3.55
CA ALA A 174 -27.92 25.27 -2.53
C ALA A 174 -27.03 24.43 -1.59
N SER A 175 -25.81 24.10 -1.99
CA SER A 175 -24.98 23.15 -1.27
C SER A 175 -24.30 23.72 -0.01
N GLY A 176 -24.13 25.04 0.09
CA GLY A 176 -23.33 25.64 1.14
C GLY A 176 -21.84 25.22 1.15
N GLN A 177 -21.40 24.43 0.18
CA GLN A 177 -20.00 23.99 0.10
C GLN A 177 -19.09 25.17 -0.26
N PRO A 178 -18.07 25.46 0.56
CA PRO A 178 -17.12 26.54 0.25
C PRO A 178 -16.39 26.30 -1.07
N ASN A 179 -16.22 27.35 -1.85
CA ASN A 179 -15.53 27.33 -3.14
C ASN A 179 -16.10 26.34 -4.17
N ALA A 180 -17.36 25.93 -4.00
CA ALA A 180 -18.05 25.05 -4.95
C ALA A 180 -18.15 25.73 -6.33
N ARG A 181 -18.11 24.90 -7.37
CA ARG A 181 -18.23 25.35 -8.77
C ARG A 181 -18.98 24.32 -9.61
N VAL A 182 -19.62 24.77 -10.66
CA VAL A 182 -20.21 23.87 -11.66
C VAL A 182 -19.09 23.01 -12.29
N GLY A 183 -19.32 21.72 -12.36
CA GLY A 183 -18.31 20.74 -12.80
C GLY A 183 -17.26 20.38 -11.75
N GLY A 184 -17.34 20.92 -10.54
CA GLY A 184 -16.47 20.57 -9.39
C GLY A 184 -17.02 19.39 -8.60
N LEU A 185 -16.20 18.85 -7.69
CA LEU A 185 -16.58 17.76 -6.79
C LEU A 185 -17.63 18.25 -5.79
N LYS A 186 -18.70 17.45 -5.63
CA LYS A 186 -19.76 17.64 -4.65
C LYS A 186 -19.54 16.67 -3.49
N TYR A 187 -19.34 17.22 -2.30
CA TYR A 187 -19.18 16.44 -1.07
C TYR A 187 -20.52 16.26 -0.35
N ALA A 188 -20.64 15.13 0.37
CA ALA A 188 -21.81 14.85 1.20
C ALA A 188 -21.80 15.68 2.48
N ASP A 189 -22.92 16.29 2.80
CA ASP A 189 -23.20 16.88 4.11
C ASP A 189 -23.66 15.76 5.03
N LEU A 190 -22.76 15.29 5.91
CA LEU A 190 -23.00 14.15 6.79
C LEU A 190 -23.60 14.57 8.14
N ASP A 191 -23.39 15.81 8.57
CA ASP A 191 -23.92 16.31 9.84
C ASP A 191 -25.25 17.05 9.69
N GLY A 192 -25.68 17.34 8.46
CA GLY A 192 -26.97 17.96 8.13
C GLY A 192 -27.08 19.45 8.50
N LYS A 193 -25.95 20.14 8.69
CA LYS A 193 -25.95 21.57 9.12
C LYS A 193 -25.82 22.57 7.98
N ASN A 194 -25.99 22.16 6.75
CA ASN A 194 -25.84 22.94 5.55
C ASN A 194 -24.46 23.62 5.42
N GLY A 195 -23.64 23.05 4.62
CA GLY A 195 -22.27 23.45 4.37
C GLY A 195 -21.30 22.27 4.58
N ILE A 196 -20.13 22.35 4.00
CA ILE A 196 -19.13 21.29 4.13
C ILE A 196 -18.03 21.75 5.07
N THR A 197 -17.94 21.12 6.23
CA THR A 197 -17.00 21.42 7.32
C THR A 197 -16.17 20.19 7.69
N ALA A 198 -15.32 20.29 8.69
CA ALA A 198 -14.58 19.14 9.21
C ALA A 198 -15.50 18.08 9.86
N ASP A 199 -16.70 18.46 10.30
CA ASP A 199 -17.66 17.55 10.91
C ASP A 199 -18.29 16.57 9.87
N ASP A 200 -18.14 16.88 8.56
CA ASP A 200 -18.61 16.00 7.45
C ASP A 200 -17.56 14.96 7.03
N GLN A 201 -16.46 14.89 7.73
CA GLN A 201 -15.44 13.86 7.45
C GLN A 201 -15.83 12.52 8.08
N THR A 202 -15.47 11.45 7.37
CA THR A 202 -15.63 10.07 7.84
C THR A 202 -14.47 9.21 7.40
N TRP A 203 -14.42 7.98 7.87
CA TRP A 203 -13.40 7.02 7.46
C TRP A 203 -13.68 6.54 6.03
N ILE A 204 -12.79 6.90 5.11
CA ILE A 204 -12.94 6.66 3.67
C ILE A 204 -12.00 5.60 3.11
N TYR A 205 -10.99 5.17 3.87
CA TYR A 205 -9.95 4.28 3.39
C TYR A 205 -9.53 3.28 4.46
N ASN A 206 -9.41 2.02 4.05
CA ASN A 206 -8.89 0.92 4.86
C ASN A 206 -7.69 0.28 4.14
N PRO A 207 -6.46 0.34 4.71
CA PRO A 207 -5.28 -0.24 4.08
C PRO A 207 -5.27 -1.77 4.07
N VAL A 208 -6.11 -2.41 4.91
CA VAL A 208 -6.13 -3.86 5.10
C VAL A 208 -7.10 -4.49 4.12
N PRO A 209 -6.64 -5.37 3.21
CA PRO A 209 -7.52 -6.06 2.28
C PRO A 209 -8.48 -7.03 2.98
N ALA A 210 -9.54 -7.43 2.29
CA ALA A 210 -10.44 -8.47 2.80
C ALA A 210 -9.67 -9.79 2.97
N PHE A 211 -8.89 -10.19 1.95
CA PHE A 211 -7.98 -11.33 2.00
C PHE A 211 -6.92 -11.24 0.88
N SER A 212 -5.81 -11.95 1.10
CA SER A 212 -4.78 -12.21 0.10
C SER A 212 -4.83 -13.68 -0.29
N TYR A 213 -4.45 -14.00 -1.51
CA TYR A 213 -4.46 -15.39 -1.99
C TYR A 213 -3.33 -15.66 -2.96
N GLY A 214 -2.91 -16.92 -2.99
CA GLY A 214 -1.91 -17.43 -3.89
C GLY A 214 -2.29 -18.78 -4.47
N LEU A 215 -1.77 -19.06 -5.66
CA LEU A 215 -1.96 -20.36 -6.33
C LEU A 215 -0.67 -20.76 -7.02
N ASN A 216 -0.11 -21.88 -6.58
CA ASN A 216 1.01 -22.54 -7.25
C ASN A 216 0.49 -23.73 -8.04
N ILE A 217 0.91 -23.85 -9.29
CA ILE A 217 0.59 -25.00 -10.16
C ILE A 217 1.90 -25.51 -10.71
N ALA A 218 2.20 -26.78 -10.48
CA ALA A 218 3.33 -27.47 -11.08
C ALA A 218 2.86 -28.72 -11.84
N LEU A 219 3.28 -28.83 -13.08
CA LEU A 219 2.97 -29.94 -13.97
C LEU A 219 4.26 -30.56 -14.50
N ASN A 220 4.33 -31.88 -14.53
CA ASN A 220 5.46 -32.62 -15.08
C ASN A 220 4.95 -33.68 -16.06
N TYR A 221 5.43 -33.65 -17.30
CA TYR A 221 5.00 -34.61 -18.30
C TYR A 221 6.09 -34.90 -19.34
N LYS A 222 6.56 -36.14 -19.45
CA LYS A 222 7.51 -36.60 -20.46
C LYS A 222 8.75 -35.69 -20.64
N GLY A 223 9.35 -35.28 -19.53
CA GLY A 223 10.51 -34.41 -19.53
C GLY A 223 10.19 -32.88 -19.53
N PHE A 224 8.97 -32.48 -19.84
CA PHE A 224 8.52 -31.10 -19.65
C PHE A 224 8.15 -30.86 -18.20
N ASP A 225 8.48 -29.69 -17.72
CA ASP A 225 8.01 -29.14 -16.45
C ASP A 225 7.43 -27.72 -16.67
N LEU A 226 6.26 -27.50 -16.11
CA LEU A 226 5.60 -26.18 -16.09
C LEU A 226 5.37 -25.80 -14.64
N SER A 227 5.76 -24.60 -14.28
CA SER A 227 5.40 -24.02 -12.98
C SER A 227 4.81 -22.62 -13.15
N MET A 228 3.78 -22.34 -12.39
CA MET A 228 3.10 -21.04 -12.37
C MET A 228 2.86 -20.62 -10.92
N PHE A 229 3.11 -19.37 -10.63
CA PHE A 229 2.71 -18.75 -9.38
C PHE A 229 1.83 -17.55 -9.64
N TRP A 230 0.62 -17.62 -9.12
CA TRP A 230 -0.37 -16.56 -9.11
C TRP A 230 -0.49 -15.97 -7.71
N GLN A 231 -0.61 -14.66 -7.64
CA GLN A 231 -0.83 -13.94 -6.39
C GLN A 231 -1.89 -12.87 -6.59
N GLY A 232 -2.77 -12.73 -5.63
CA GLY A 232 -3.80 -11.72 -5.69
C GLY A 232 -4.20 -11.19 -4.31
N VAL A 233 -4.92 -10.07 -4.36
CA VAL A 233 -5.51 -9.41 -3.20
C VAL A 233 -6.93 -9.03 -3.59
N TYR A 234 -7.86 -9.23 -2.68
CA TYR A 234 -9.26 -8.92 -2.90
C TYR A 234 -9.74 -7.87 -1.90
N ASP A 235 -10.55 -6.93 -2.41
CA ASP A 235 -11.18 -5.85 -1.65
C ASP A 235 -10.15 -5.05 -0.83
N LYS A 236 -9.19 -4.49 -1.56
CA LYS A 236 -8.16 -3.60 -1.05
C LYS A 236 -8.44 -2.18 -1.53
N ASP A 237 -8.46 -1.23 -0.62
CA ASP A 237 -8.46 0.17 -1.00
C ASP A 237 -7.06 0.60 -1.45
N VAL A 238 -7.02 1.47 -2.45
CA VAL A 238 -5.83 2.18 -2.91
C VAL A 238 -6.14 3.67 -2.92
N TYR A 239 -5.32 4.45 -2.21
CA TYR A 239 -5.38 5.90 -2.29
C TYR A 239 -4.50 6.38 -3.45
N ASN A 240 -5.12 6.86 -4.51
CA ASN A 240 -4.44 7.21 -5.75
C ASN A 240 -4.00 8.67 -5.77
N ASN A 241 -2.81 8.93 -5.24
CA ASN A 241 -2.20 10.26 -5.22
C ASN A 241 -1.89 10.82 -6.62
N GLN A 242 -1.80 9.98 -7.65
CA GLN A 242 -1.54 10.43 -9.02
C GLN A 242 -2.65 11.35 -9.54
N LYS A 243 -3.90 11.17 -9.07
CA LYS A 243 -5.03 11.99 -9.47
C LYS A 243 -4.85 13.46 -9.15
N PHE A 244 -4.10 13.81 -8.10
CA PHE A 244 -3.82 15.23 -7.78
C PHE A 244 -3.14 15.95 -8.95
N GLN A 245 -2.26 15.27 -9.67
CA GLN A 245 -1.56 15.86 -10.82
C GLN A 245 -2.29 15.59 -12.14
N THR A 246 -2.84 14.39 -12.31
CA THR A 246 -3.42 13.98 -13.60
C THR A 246 -4.80 14.58 -13.85
N ASP A 247 -5.60 14.81 -12.81
CA ASP A 247 -7.01 15.19 -12.94
C ASP A 247 -7.28 16.69 -12.66
N PHE A 248 -6.36 17.37 -11.97
CA PHE A 248 -6.52 18.78 -11.60
C PHE A 248 -5.39 19.64 -12.16
N TRP A 249 -5.70 20.92 -12.46
CA TRP A 249 -4.70 21.85 -13.00
C TRP A 249 -3.83 22.47 -11.92
N SER A 250 -4.40 22.88 -10.82
CA SER A 250 -3.76 23.83 -9.89
C SER A 250 -3.51 23.27 -8.49
N ILE A 251 -3.76 21.96 -8.23
CA ILE A 251 -3.60 21.43 -6.87
C ILE A 251 -2.14 21.22 -6.52
N THR A 252 -1.36 20.59 -7.40
CA THR A 252 0.05 20.27 -7.11
C THR A 252 1.03 20.97 -8.05
N ASP A 253 0.81 20.84 -9.36
CA ASP A 253 1.69 21.41 -10.38
C ASP A 253 0.91 21.77 -11.64
N ALA A 254 0.70 23.06 -11.87
CA ALA A 254 -0.03 23.55 -13.03
C ALA A 254 0.67 23.26 -14.36
N GLY A 255 2.01 23.12 -14.36
CA GLY A 255 2.80 22.84 -15.56
C GLY A 255 2.92 21.35 -15.92
N SER A 256 2.46 20.44 -15.06
CA SER A 256 2.60 18.99 -15.29
C SER A 256 1.68 18.48 -16.39
N ASN A 257 2.10 17.37 -17.05
CA ASN A 257 1.25 16.64 -17.97
C ASN A 257 0.02 16.08 -17.27
N LYS A 258 -1.13 16.18 -17.93
CA LYS A 258 -2.40 15.67 -17.44
C LYS A 258 -2.70 14.27 -17.98
N GLY A 259 -3.51 13.52 -17.25
CA GLY A 259 -3.90 12.18 -17.66
C GLY A 259 -4.86 12.16 -18.86
N ASN A 260 -4.72 11.19 -19.76
CA ASN A 260 -5.62 11.01 -20.90
C ASN A 260 -7.10 10.87 -20.51
N ARG A 261 -7.38 10.45 -19.28
CA ARG A 261 -8.74 10.33 -18.77
C ARG A 261 -9.48 11.66 -18.73
N LEU A 262 -8.78 12.78 -18.68
CA LEU A 262 -9.39 14.13 -18.73
C LEU A 262 -10.10 14.44 -20.07
N LEU A 263 -9.85 13.68 -21.12
CA LEU A 263 -10.66 13.75 -22.34
C LEU A 263 -12.15 13.39 -22.09
N GLY A 264 -12.40 12.62 -21.02
CA GLY A 264 -13.73 12.29 -20.53
C GLY A 264 -14.19 13.16 -19.34
N ALA A 265 -13.52 14.26 -19.02
CA ALA A 265 -13.91 15.15 -17.92
C ALA A 265 -15.31 15.76 -18.15
N TRP A 266 -15.93 16.14 -17.05
CA TRP A 266 -17.21 16.81 -17.06
C TRP A 266 -17.18 18.10 -17.89
N ASN A 267 -18.16 18.26 -18.74
CA ASN A 267 -18.48 19.49 -19.46
C ASN A 267 -19.97 19.47 -19.82
N THR A 268 -20.49 20.58 -20.36
CA THR A 268 -21.92 20.71 -20.69
C THR A 268 -22.44 19.67 -21.68
N ASN A 269 -21.57 19.03 -22.46
CA ASN A 269 -21.92 17.96 -23.39
C ASN A 269 -21.64 16.56 -22.80
N ASN A 270 -21.01 16.47 -21.62
CA ASN A 270 -20.66 15.23 -20.93
C ASN A 270 -20.94 15.33 -19.43
N THR A 271 -22.21 15.51 -19.10
CA THR A 271 -22.68 15.71 -17.72
C THR A 271 -22.65 14.43 -16.87
N GLY A 272 -22.59 13.26 -17.50
CA GLY A 272 -22.48 11.97 -16.81
C GLY A 272 -21.07 11.59 -16.36
N SER A 273 -20.07 12.45 -16.55
CA SER A 273 -18.70 12.17 -16.14
C SER A 273 -18.56 12.11 -14.62
N THR A 274 -17.68 11.21 -14.15
CA THR A 274 -17.22 11.15 -12.76
C THR A 274 -15.89 11.88 -12.55
N ILE A 275 -15.35 12.48 -13.61
CA ILE A 275 -14.10 13.24 -13.58
C ILE A 275 -14.46 14.73 -13.59
N PRO A 276 -14.02 15.53 -12.61
CA PRO A 276 -14.40 16.95 -12.53
C PRO A 276 -13.93 17.74 -13.75
N ALA A 277 -14.59 18.84 -14.02
CA ALA A 277 -14.22 19.75 -15.08
C ALA A 277 -12.84 20.33 -14.86
N LEU A 278 -11.96 20.24 -15.85
CA LEU A 278 -10.67 20.90 -15.80
C LEU A 278 -10.83 22.40 -15.81
N THR A 279 -10.16 23.07 -14.90
CA THR A 279 -10.15 24.54 -14.82
C THR A 279 -8.76 25.03 -14.46
N THR A 280 -8.41 26.23 -14.93
CA THR A 280 -7.18 26.94 -14.54
C THR A 280 -7.33 27.73 -13.23
N ASN A 281 -8.55 27.82 -12.70
CA ASN A 281 -8.79 28.45 -11.41
C ASN A 281 -8.25 27.59 -10.28
N ASN A 282 -8.06 28.20 -9.11
CA ASN A 282 -7.64 27.47 -7.93
C ASN A 282 -8.71 26.44 -7.54
N THR A 283 -8.32 25.17 -7.53
CA THR A 283 -9.16 24.02 -7.14
C THR A 283 -8.61 23.35 -5.88
N ALA A 284 -7.90 24.09 -5.01
CA ALA A 284 -7.25 23.54 -3.82
C ALA A 284 -8.22 22.76 -2.91
N ASP A 285 -9.47 23.20 -2.81
CA ASP A 285 -10.51 22.52 -2.03
C ASP A 285 -10.93 21.15 -2.62
N GLU A 286 -10.74 20.93 -3.92
CA GLU A 286 -10.95 19.64 -4.56
C GLU A 286 -9.82 18.65 -4.29
N GLY A 287 -8.69 19.11 -3.75
CA GLY A 287 -7.56 18.30 -3.27
C GLY A 287 -7.73 17.75 -1.85
N ARG A 288 -8.88 17.99 -1.19
CA ARG A 288 -9.15 17.42 0.12
C ARG A 288 -9.14 15.90 0.06
N SER A 289 -8.68 15.26 1.15
CA SER A 289 -8.85 13.82 1.32
C SER A 289 -10.30 13.43 1.10
N SER A 290 -10.56 12.59 0.09
CA SER A 290 -11.92 12.22 -0.26
C SER A 290 -12.00 10.87 -0.98
N THR A 291 -13.20 10.32 -1.04
CA THR A 291 -13.48 9.06 -1.77
C THR A 291 -13.17 9.17 -3.27
N TYR A 292 -12.99 10.36 -3.82
CA TYR A 292 -12.54 10.54 -5.21
C TYR A 292 -11.16 9.88 -5.46
N PHE A 293 -10.29 9.92 -4.46
CA PHE A 293 -8.93 9.38 -4.55
C PHE A 293 -8.86 7.92 -4.13
N VAL A 294 -9.91 7.37 -3.52
CA VAL A 294 -9.96 5.96 -3.10
C VAL A 294 -10.46 5.10 -4.25
N GLU A 295 -9.71 4.08 -4.59
CA GLU A 295 -10.02 3.15 -5.68
C GLU A 295 -9.91 1.70 -5.21
N ASN A 296 -10.67 0.81 -5.85
CA ASN A 296 -10.56 -0.62 -5.58
C ASN A 296 -9.28 -1.16 -6.20
N GLY A 297 -8.31 -1.50 -5.36
CA GLY A 297 -7.01 -2.04 -5.71
C GLY A 297 -6.95 -3.57 -5.81
N SER A 298 -8.08 -4.27 -5.92
CA SER A 298 -8.09 -5.73 -6.11
C SER A 298 -7.38 -6.13 -7.38
N TYR A 299 -6.57 -7.19 -7.31
CA TYR A 299 -5.83 -7.69 -8.45
C TYR A 299 -5.53 -9.17 -8.36
N LEU A 300 -5.16 -9.74 -9.52
CA LEU A 300 -4.56 -11.06 -9.69
C LEU A 300 -3.37 -10.94 -10.64
N LYS A 301 -2.18 -11.35 -10.21
CA LYS A 301 -0.94 -11.31 -11.00
C LYS A 301 -0.39 -12.70 -11.25
N LEU A 302 0.05 -12.96 -12.49
CA LEU A 302 0.94 -14.07 -12.81
C LEU A 302 2.38 -13.62 -12.51
N ARG A 303 2.85 -13.98 -11.31
CA ARG A 303 4.16 -13.58 -10.78
C ARG A 303 5.29 -14.29 -11.49
N ASN A 304 5.14 -15.60 -11.64
CA ASN A 304 6.13 -16.44 -12.27
C ASN A 304 5.45 -17.45 -13.18
N LEU A 305 6.01 -17.63 -14.34
CA LEU A 305 5.71 -18.71 -15.26
C LEU A 305 7.04 -19.29 -15.74
N GLN A 306 7.25 -20.59 -15.59
CA GLN A 306 8.44 -21.25 -16.11
C GLN A 306 8.04 -22.52 -16.84
N LEU A 307 8.54 -22.67 -18.04
CA LEU A 307 8.44 -23.89 -18.85
C LEU A 307 9.85 -24.44 -19.06
N GLY A 308 10.10 -25.64 -18.56
CA GLY A 308 11.36 -26.33 -18.70
C GLY A 308 11.24 -27.62 -19.52
N TYR A 309 12.34 -28.07 -20.05
CA TYR A 309 12.47 -29.38 -20.67
C TYR A 309 13.78 -30.03 -20.25
N ASN A 310 13.67 -31.19 -19.63
CA ASN A 310 14.78 -32.03 -19.25
C ASN A 310 15.14 -32.98 -20.43
N LEU A 311 16.37 -32.86 -20.91
CA LEU A 311 16.83 -33.66 -22.04
C LEU A 311 16.93 -35.15 -21.64
N PRO A 312 16.57 -36.08 -22.53
CA PRO A 312 16.57 -37.50 -22.22
C PRO A 312 18.00 -38.05 -22.04
N ALA A 313 18.15 -39.01 -21.16
CA ALA A 313 19.45 -39.62 -20.81
C ALA A 313 20.20 -40.21 -22.04
N SER A 314 19.46 -40.71 -23.03
CA SER A 314 20.02 -41.22 -24.29
C SER A 314 20.76 -40.14 -25.11
N PHE A 315 20.36 -38.87 -24.97
CA PHE A 315 21.06 -37.75 -25.59
C PHE A 315 22.27 -37.31 -24.74
N LEU A 316 22.11 -37.24 -23.42
CA LEU A 316 23.13 -36.81 -22.47
C LEU A 316 24.36 -37.70 -22.42
N SER A 317 24.16 -39.01 -22.55
CA SER A 317 25.25 -39.98 -22.54
C SER A 317 26.29 -39.74 -23.63
N LYS A 318 25.90 -39.22 -24.78
CA LYS A 318 26.81 -38.88 -25.90
C LYS A 318 27.78 -37.74 -25.53
N PHE A 319 27.42 -36.87 -24.58
CA PHE A 319 28.18 -35.70 -24.16
C PHE A 319 28.79 -35.88 -22.75
N LYS A 320 28.69 -37.09 -22.17
CA LYS A 320 29.15 -37.41 -20.80
C LYS A 320 28.55 -36.46 -19.74
N MET A 321 27.32 -36.01 -19.97
CA MET A 321 26.56 -35.19 -19.04
C MET A 321 25.59 -36.04 -18.20
N SER A 322 25.46 -35.71 -16.93
CA SER A 322 24.52 -36.36 -16.01
C SER A 322 23.12 -35.75 -16.11
N SER A 323 23.00 -34.48 -16.41
CA SER A 323 21.73 -33.77 -16.61
C SER A 323 21.88 -32.58 -17.54
N ALA A 324 20.83 -32.27 -18.27
CA ALA A 324 20.70 -30.99 -18.98
C ALA A 324 19.23 -30.59 -19.03
N ARG A 325 18.96 -29.36 -18.67
CA ARG A 325 17.63 -28.76 -18.68
C ARG A 325 17.69 -27.40 -19.35
N VAL A 326 16.81 -27.15 -20.29
CA VAL A 326 16.56 -25.83 -20.89
C VAL A 326 15.26 -25.30 -20.36
N TYR A 327 15.18 -23.99 -20.10
CA TYR A 327 13.94 -23.41 -19.63
C TYR A 327 13.76 -21.97 -20.09
N LEU A 328 12.51 -21.58 -20.21
CA LEU A 328 12.04 -20.21 -20.39
C LEU A 328 11.29 -19.81 -19.14
N SER A 329 11.62 -18.67 -18.56
CA SER A 329 10.89 -18.13 -17.43
C SER A 329 10.47 -16.70 -17.68
N GLY A 330 9.31 -16.34 -17.16
CA GLY A 330 8.78 -15.00 -17.20
C GLY A 330 8.32 -14.55 -15.82
N GLN A 331 8.53 -13.27 -15.51
CA GLN A 331 8.07 -12.65 -14.26
C GLN A 331 7.14 -11.49 -14.54
N ASN A 332 6.11 -11.33 -13.73
CA ASN A 332 5.11 -10.28 -13.83
C ASN A 332 4.48 -10.19 -15.24
N LEU A 333 4.19 -11.34 -15.86
CA LEU A 333 3.73 -11.42 -17.25
C LEU A 333 2.31 -10.89 -17.43
N LEU A 334 1.46 -11.01 -16.42
CA LEU A 334 0.06 -10.62 -16.50
C LEU A 334 -0.40 -10.02 -15.19
N THR A 335 -1.09 -8.88 -15.29
CA THR A 335 -1.80 -8.25 -14.18
C THR A 335 -3.25 -8.03 -14.57
N ILE A 336 -4.16 -8.68 -13.86
CA ILE A 336 -5.60 -8.45 -13.93
C ILE A 336 -5.95 -7.59 -12.72
N LYS A 337 -6.42 -6.37 -12.94
CA LYS A 337 -6.76 -5.42 -11.89
C LYS A 337 -8.19 -4.95 -12.00
N SER A 338 -8.73 -4.37 -10.92
CA SER A 338 -10.04 -3.75 -10.91
C SER A 338 -10.16 -2.72 -12.03
N LYS A 339 -11.34 -2.67 -12.67
CA LYS A 339 -11.63 -1.68 -13.73
C LYS A 339 -11.66 -0.25 -13.21
N SER A 340 -11.97 -0.06 -11.93
CA SER A 340 -11.98 1.26 -11.29
C SER A 340 -10.58 1.78 -10.96
N LEU A 341 -9.56 0.91 -10.95
CA LEU A 341 -8.20 1.29 -10.63
C LEU A 341 -7.53 2.02 -11.80
N THR A 342 -7.25 3.30 -11.62
CA THR A 342 -6.67 4.16 -12.66
C THR A 342 -5.16 4.30 -12.58
N CYS A 343 -4.53 4.00 -11.45
CA CYS A 343 -3.07 3.97 -11.32
C CYS A 343 -2.45 2.83 -12.15
N SER A 344 -1.15 2.91 -12.41
CA SER A 344 -0.41 1.97 -13.26
C SER A 344 -0.33 0.57 -12.64
N ASP A 345 -0.02 0.47 -11.36
CA ASP A 345 0.17 -0.79 -10.63
C ASP A 345 -0.60 -0.77 -9.28
N PRO A 346 -1.44 -1.79 -9.00
CA PRO A 346 -2.20 -1.86 -7.75
C PRO A 346 -1.33 -2.05 -6.49
N GLU A 347 -0.09 -2.48 -6.62
CA GLU A 347 0.85 -2.63 -5.50
C GLU A 347 1.70 -1.39 -5.29
N ASN A 348 1.84 -0.57 -6.31
CA ASN A 348 2.61 0.65 -6.28
C ASN A 348 1.81 1.79 -6.93
N PRO A 349 0.80 2.33 -6.21
CA PRO A 349 -0.12 3.32 -6.76
C PRO A 349 0.49 4.71 -6.95
N ASP A 350 1.67 4.95 -6.39
CA ASP A 350 2.38 6.22 -6.47
C ASP A 350 3.16 6.39 -7.79
N TRP A 351 3.87 7.53 -7.91
CA TRP A 351 4.71 7.87 -9.07
C TRP A 351 5.98 7.02 -9.22
N ASN A 352 6.05 5.89 -8.56
CA ASN A 352 7.16 4.96 -8.68
C ASN A 352 7.07 4.13 -9.97
N TYR A 353 8.21 3.57 -10.37
CA TYR A 353 8.22 2.67 -11.51
C TYR A 353 7.36 1.42 -11.25
N PRO A 354 6.49 1.05 -12.20
CA PRO A 354 5.74 -0.21 -12.09
C PRO A 354 6.71 -1.41 -12.11
N LEU A 355 6.26 -2.53 -11.56
CA LEU A 355 7.04 -3.75 -11.58
C LEU A 355 7.35 -4.18 -13.02
N ALA A 356 8.63 -4.37 -13.31
CA ALA A 356 9.07 -4.74 -14.65
C ALA A 356 8.63 -6.18 -15.00
N THR A 357 8.20 -6.37 -16.25
CA THR A 357 8.07 -7.70 -16.84
C THR A 357 9.43 -8.15 -17.32
N SER A 358 9.85 -9.36 -16.94
CA SER A 358 11.10 -9.94 -17.42
C SER A 358 10.88 -11.33 -18.04
N ILE A 359 11.64 -11.63 -19.09
CA ILE A 359 11.67 -12.93 -19.73
C ILE A 359 13.11 -13.37 -19.79
N SER A 360 13.39 -14.59 -19.34
CA SER A 360 14.73 -15.16 -19.27
C SER A 360 14.75 -16.54 -19.89
N PHE A 361 15.79 -16.81 -20.68
CA PHE A 361 16.13 -18.15 -21.16
C PHE A 361 17.28 -18.69 -20.33
N GLY A 362 17.20 -19.93 -19.87
CA GLY A 362 18.24 -20.55 -19.08
C GLY A 362 18.59 -21.96 -19.56
N LEU A 363 19.86 -22.32 -19.33
CA LEU A 363 20.42 -23.63 -19.55
C LEU A 363 21.10 -24.11 -18.25
N GLN A 364 20.72 -25.27 -17.78
CA GLN A 364 21.29 -25.92 -16.60
C GLN A 364 21.95 -27.22 -17.03
N LEU A 365 23.23 -27.38 -16.76
CA LEU A 365 24.03 -28.55 -17.13
C LEU A 365 24.63 -29.19 -15.87
N GLY A 366 24.58 -30.51 -15.78
CA GLY A 366 25.28 -31.31 -14.77
C GLY A 366 26.23 -32.29 -15.48
N PHE A 367 27.42 -32.40 -14.93
CA PHE A 367 28.49 -33.28 -15.44
C PHE A 367 28.77 -34.42 -14.47
#